data_b851d2cb8bf720ab38380156c63c0eb2
#
_entry.id   b851d2cb8bf720ab38380156c63c0eb2
#
_cell.length_a   1.000
_cell.length_b   1.000
_cell.length_c   1.000
_cell.angle_alpha   90.00
_cell.angle_beta   90.00
_cell.angle_gamma   90.00
#
_symmetry.space_group_name_H-M   'P 1'
#
loop_
_entity.id
_entity.type
_entity.pdbx_description
1 polymer ?
#
loop_
_entity_poly.entity_id
_entity_poly.type
_entity_poly.pdbx_seq_one_letter_code
_entity_poly.pdbx_strand_id
1 'polypeptide(L)'
;NAQVQLELARAKAQVGTGTLLDVQRAEVALGQQQVALLQARNQNDVDKLRLFQQMGVAQPPDVELVTNFSVMDSLPPLADLLSMAKRQNPGIVALRSREDLANLTVKSERTEYTPTLTLSTGIGGYTYQYRDPNFLVNQAEASTNAARSSCVATQEVRQAVGLPNTLPQCANLVFTPAMANSLRDSNSQFPFSFTPSPRSISAQISLPIFDGFAREQRVQEAVVSRENARYNVRSRELALQADVSAAYLSLQTAKQTVALQEQNSAKAKQELQFVQDQYAVGLATFVDLTTSRAAYAQAENDRINAIYNYHKAVAALESAVGRPL
;
A
#
# COMPACT_ATOMS: atom_id res chain seq x y z
N ASN A 1 -10.06 -10.39 -49.13
CA ASN A 1 -9.82 -9.39 -50.18
C ASN A 1 -8.63 -9.75 -51.12
N ALA A 2 -7.44 -10.13 -50.63
CA ALA A 2 -6.31 -10.55 -51.48
C ALA A 2 -6.62 -11.80 -52.33
N GLN A 3 -7.40 -12.75 -51.77
CA GLN A 3 -7.83 -13.94 -52.44
C GLN A 3 -8.76 -13.63 -53.65
N VAL A 4 -9.73 -12.73 -53.47
CA VAL A 4 -10.59 -12.24 -54.55
C VAL A 4 -9.80 -11.57 -55.67
N GLN A 5 -8.70 -10.88 -55.30
CA GLN A 5 -7.82 -10.26 -56.27
C GLN A 5 -7.05 -11.28 -57.13
N LEU A 6 -6.55 -12.32 -56.48
CA LEU A 6 -5.88 -13.40 -57.19
C LEU A 6 -6.85 -14.06 -58.19
N GLU A 7 -8.10 -14.32 -57.75
CA GLU A 7 -9.13 -14.87 -58.63
C GLU A 7 -9.44 -13.94 -59.80
N LEU A 8 -9.57 -12.62 -59.55
CA LEU A 8 -9.81 -11.66 -60.62
C LEU A 8 -8.62 -11.54 -61.59
N ALA A 9 -7.39 -11.52 -61.05
CA ALA A 9 -6.18 -11.49 -61.89
C ALA A 9 -6.08 -12.76 -62.78
N ARG A 10 -6.39 -13.94 -62.23
CA ARG A 10 -6.44 -15.20 -62.98
C ARG A 10 -7.52 -15.17 -64.06
N ALA A 11 -8.75 -14.72 -63.73
CA ALA A 11 -9.82 -14.59 -64.69
C ALA A 11 -9.48 -13.67 -65.86
N LYS A 12 -8.87 -12.48 -65.56
CA LYS A 12 -8.41 -11.54 -66.59
C LYS A 12 -7.28 -12.12 -67.48
N ALA A 13 -6.35 -12.87 -66.90
CA ALA A 13 -5.30 -13.53 -67.66
C ALA A 13 -5.87 -14.62 -68.59
N GLN A 14 -6.90 -15.38 -68.16
CA GLN A 14 -7.56 -16.41 -68.96
C GLN A 14 -8.29 -15.84 -70.21
N VAL A 15 -8.91 -14.67 -70.07
CA VAL A 15 -9.60 -14.00 -71.18
C VAL A 15 -8.67 -13.07 -71.99
N GLY A 16 -7.37 -13.09 -71.72
CA GLY A 16 -6.37 -12.31 -72.48
C GLY A 16 -6.33 -10.79 -72.18
N THR A 17 -7.09 -10.30 -71.19
CA THR A 17 -7.09 -8.89 -70.78
C THR A 17 -6.15 -8.59 -69.61
N GLY A 18 -5.53 -9.59 -68.99
CA GLY A 18 -4.54 -9.49 -67.90
C GLY A 18 -3.22 -10.18 -68.28
N THR A 19 -2.17 -9.89 -67.52
CA THR A 19 -0.83 -10.48 -67.73
C THR A 19 -0.54 -11.57 -66.69
N LEU A 20 0.34 -12.54 -67.06
CA LEU A 20 0.84 -13.51 -66.07
C LEU A 20 1.60 -12.85 -64.93
N LEU A 21 2.22 -11.71 -65.20
CA LEU A 21 2.88 -10.90 -64.15
C LEU A 21 1.89 -10.41 -63.09
N ASP A 22 0.69 -10.00 -63.49
CA ASP A 22 -0.33 -9.54 -62.56
C ASP A 22 -0.84 -10.72 -61.67
N VAL A 23 -0.92 -11.92 -62.19
CA VAL A 23 -1.24 -13.12 -61.41
C VAL A 23 -0.15 -13.41 -60.38
N GLN A 24 1.12 -13.38 -60.80
CA GLN A 24 2.24 -13.61 -59.87
C GLN A 24 2.33 -12.53 -58.78
N ARG A 25 2.08 -11.29 -59.13
CA ARG A 25 2.02 -10.17 -58.14
C ARG A 25 0.88 -10.37 -57.14
N ALA A 26 -0.30 -10.81 -57.61
CA ALA A 26 -1.43 -11.10 -56.75
C ALA A 26 -1.18 -12.30 -55.82
N GLU A 27 -0.44 -13.33 -56.28
CA GLU A 27 -0.03 -14.49 -55.46
C GLU A 27 0.95 -14.06 -54.35
N VAL A 28 1.94 -13.26 -54.67
CA VAL A 28 2.89 -12.70 -53.67
C VAL A 28 2.14 -11.83 -52.67
N ALA A 29 1.23 -10.96 -53.13
CA ALA A 29 0.42 -10.13 -52.24
C ALA A 29 -0.46 -10.95 -51.30
N LEU A 30 -1.07 -12.06 -51.78
CA LEU A 30 -1.83 -12.99 -50.94
C LEU A 30 -0.94 -13.62 -49.85
N GLY A 31 0.24 -14.14 -50.25
CA GLY A 31 1.19 -14.73 -49.31
C GLY A 31 1.61 -13.75 -48.22
N GLN A 32 1.93 -12.50 -48.57
CA GLN A 32 2.26 -11.45 -47.62
C GLN A 32 1.11 -11.16 -46.63
N GLN A 33 -0.14 -11.10 -47.12
CA GLN A 33 -1.30 -10.89 -46.24
C GLN A 33 -1.57 -12.08 -45.33
N GLN A 34 -1.31 -13.30 -45.76
CA GLN A 34 -1.44 -14.50 -44.92
C GLN A 34 -0.38 -14.47 -43.78
N VAL A 35 0.86 -14.11 -44.07
CA VAL A 35 1.91 -13.95 -43.05
C VAL A 35 1.52 -12.84 -42.03
N ALA A 36 1.06 -11.68 -42.54
CA ALA A 36 0.62 -10.60 -41.69
C ALA A 36 -0.55 -11.01 -40.78
N LEU A 37 -1.50 -11.79 -41.26
CA LEU A 37 -2.62 -12.33 -40.50
C LEU A 37 -2.13 -13.26 -39.37
N LEU A 38 -1.19 -14.17 -39.69
CA LEU A 38 -0.61 -15.07 -38.67
C LEU A 38 0.13 -14.28 -37.58
N GLN A 39 0.92 -13.28 -37.94
CA GLN A 39 1.60 -12.42 -36.99
C GLN A 39 0.63 -11.62 -36.12
N ALA A 40 -0.44 -11.06 -36.72
CA ALA A 40 -1.44 -10.31 -35.97
C ALA A 40 -2.22 -11.21 -34.98
N ARG A 41 -2.52 -12.45 -35.35
CA ARG A 41 -3.16 -13.42 -34.44
C ARG A 41 -2.24 -13.76 -33.27
N ASN A 42 -1.00 -14.11 -33.57
CA ASN A 42 -0.01 -14.39 -32.50
C ASN A 42 0.17 -13.18 -31.56
N GLN A 43 0.26 -11.97 -32.12
CA GLN A 43 0.37 -10.75 -31.31
C GLN A 43 -0.85 -10.53 -30.41
N ASN A 44 -2.06 -10.76 -30.93
CA ASN A 44 -3.29 -10.69 -30.16
C ASN A 44 -3.27 -11.66 -28.96
N ASP A 45 -2.84 -12.91 -29.19
CA ASP A 45 -2.78 -13.92 -28.13
C ASP A 45 -1.72 -13.54 -27.06
N VAL A 46 -0.56 -13.04 -27.48
CA VAL A 46 0.47 -12.52 -26.58
C VAL A 46 -0.05 -11.32 -25.78
N ASP A 47 -0.79 -10.40 -26.40
CA ASP A 47 -1.31 -9.21 -25.71
C ASP A 47 -2.42 -9.58 -24.73
N LYS A 48 -3.24 -10.61 -25.02
CA LYS A 48 -4.17 -11.20 -24.05
C LYS A 48 -3.43 -11.78 -22.85
N LEU A 49 -2.36 -12.57 -23.07
CA LEU A 49 -1.52 -13.10 -21.99
C LEU A 49 -0.96 -11.99 -21.10
N ARG A 50 -0.44 -10.91 -21.69
CA ARG A 50 0.08 -9.75 -20.96
C ARG A 50 -1.01 -9.03 -20.13
N LEU A 51 -2.21 -8.90 -20.69
CA LEU A 51 -3.34 -8.32 -19.99
C LEU A 51 -3.68 -9.13 -18.73
N PHE A 52 -3.82 -10.44 -18.85
CA PHE A 52 -4.11 -11.33 -17.71
C PHE A 52 -2.97 -11.35 -16.69
N GLN A 53 -1.71 -11.30 -17.16
CA GLN A 53 -0.55 -11.15 -16.29
C GLN A 53 -0.62 -9.85 -15.46
N GLN A 54 -0.98 -8.72 -16.09
CA GLN A 54 -1.12 -7.44 -15.38
C GLN A 54 -2.29 -7.44 -14.38
N MET A 55 -3.35 -8.18 -14.69
CA MET A 55 -4.48 -8.38 -13.77
C MET A 55 -4.17 -9.35 -12.63
N GLY A 56 -3.05 -10.08 -12.69
CA GLY A 56 -2.67 -11.07 -11.69
C GLY A 56 -3.52 -12.33 -11.68
N VAL A 57 -4.20 -12.65 -12.79
CA VAL A 57 -5.07 -13.83 -12.93
C VAL A 57 -4.60 -14.71 -14.09
N ALA A 58 -4.89 -16.01 -13.98
CA ALA A 58 -4.63 -16.94 -15.10
C ALA A 58 -5.58 -16.64 -16.25
N GLN A 59 -5.07 -16.72 -17.50
CA GLN A 59 -5.90 -16.52 -18.68
C GLN A 59 -6.85 -17.73 -18.85
N PRO A 60 -8.19 -17.52 -18.95
CA PRO A 60 -9.11 -18.57 -19.36
C PRO A 60 -8.86 -19.02 -20.82
N PRO A 61 -9.18 -20.27 -21.18
CA PRO A 61 -8.85 -20.80 -22.51
C PRO A 61 -9.51 -20.05 -23.67
N ASP A 62 -10.74 -19.58 -23.51
CA ASP A 62 -11.52 -18.91 -24.59
C ASP A 62 -11.97 -17.53 -24.13
N VAL A 63 -11.07 -16.54 -24.25
CA VAL A 63 -11.39 -15.15 -23.90
C VAL A 63 -11.59 -14.30 -25.13
N GLU A 64 -12.76 -13.66 -25.20
CA GLU A 64 -13.07 -12.62 -26.16
C GLU A 64 -13.19 -11.28 -25.46
N LEU A 65 -12.50 -10.25 -25.99
CA LEU A 65 -12.57 -8.89 -25.48
C LEU A 65 -13.67 -8.14 -26.21
N VAL A 66 -14.78 -7.84 -25.51
CA VAL A 66 -16.02 -7.28 -26.08
C VAL A 66 -16.23 -5.79 -25.79
N THR A 67 -15.18 -5.06 -25.41
CA THR A 67 -15.30 -3.65 -25.06
C THR A 67 -15.57 -2.80 -26.30
N ASN A 68 -16.68 -2.07 -26.31
CA ASN A 68 -16.98 -1.05 -27.29
C ASN A 68 -16.41 0.30 -26.84
N PHE A 69 -15.54 0.87 -27.67
CA PHE A 69 -14.91 2.15 -27.40
C PHE A 69 -15.73 3.27 -28.08
N SER A 70 -16.54 3.99 -27.28
CA SER A 70 -17.26 5.18 -27.72
C SER A 70 -16.51 6.45 -27.35
N VAL A 71 -16.50 7.43 -28.26
CA VAL A 71 -15.91 8.75 -27.98
C VAL A 71 -16.96 9.63 -27.31
N MET A 72 -16.60 10.27 -26.19
CA MET A 72 -17.52 11.17 -25.48
C MET A 72 -17.80 12.44 -26.29
N ASP A 73 -19.07 12.85 -26.38
CA ASP A 73 -19.47 14.04 -27.11
C ASP A 73 -18.98 15.34 -26.46
N SER A 74 -18.99 15.42 -25.14
CA SER A 74 -18.56 16.59 -24.39
C SER A 74 -17.53 16.23 -23.33
N LEU A 75 -16.52 17.09 -23.16
CA LEU A 75 -15.55 17.00 -22.07
C LEU A 75 -15.95 17.93 -20.93
N PRO A 76 -15.79 17.52 -19.66
CA PRO A 76 -15.99 18.41 -18.52
C PRO A 76 -15.06 19.63 -18.60
N PRO A 77 -15.45 20.80 -18.07
CA PRO A 77 -14.59 21.97 -18.02
C PRO A 77 -13.29 21.71 -17.23
N LEU A 78 -12.16 22.20 -17.72
CA LEU A 78 -10.86 22.04 -17.05
C LEU A 78 -10.87 22.54 -15.60
N ALA A 79 -11.59 23.64 -15.32
CA ALA A 79 -11.70 24.20 -13.97
C ALA A 79 -12.32 23.23 -12.97
N ASP A 80 -13.35 22.48 -13.39
CA ASP A 80 -14.01 21.48 -12.55
C ASP A 80 -13.08 20.29 -12.27
N LEU A 81 -12.38 19.82 -13.31
CA LEU A 81 -11.40 18.75 -13.18
C LEU A 81 -10.25 19.11 -12.24
N LEU A 82 -9.73 20.33 -12.33
CA LEU A 82 -8.70 20.84 -11.42
C LEU A 82 -9.20 20.94 -9.98
N SER A 83 -10.44 21.38 -9.78
CA SER A 83 -11.05 21.47 -8.45
C SER A 83 -11.26 20.08 -7.83
N MET A 84 -11.68 19.10 -8.63
CA MET A 84 -11.84 17.70 -8.21
C MET A 84 -10.48 17.08 -7.87
N ALA A 85 -9.48 17.24 -8.74
CA ALA A 85 -8.15 16.71 -8.53
C ALA A 85 -7.53 17.22 -7.22
N LYS A 86 -7.61 18.52 -6.94
CA LYS A 86 -7.11 19.12 -5.68
C LYS A 86 -7.78 18.55 -4.43
N ARG A 87 -9.04 18.13 -4.52
CA ARG A 87 -9.80 17.61 -3.37
C ARG A 87 -9.67 16.10 -3.19
N GLN A 88 -9.62 15.36 -4.30
CA GLN A 88 -9.83 13.91 -4.30
C GLN A 88 -8.62 13.10 -4.76
N ASN A 89 -7.58 13.72 -5.34
CA ASN A 89 -6.41 12.96 -5.76
C ASN A 89 -5.73 12.32 -4.55
N PRO A 90 -5.59 10.96 -4.53
CA PRO A 90 -5.06 10.24 -3.38
C PRO A 90 -3.65 10.69 -2.97
N GLY A 91 -2.82 11.09 -3.95
CA GLY A 91 -1.48 11.60 -3.70
C GLY A 91 -1.47 12.92 -2.91
N ILE A 92 -2.39 13.84 -3.22
CA ILE A 92 -2.53 15.10 -2.46
C ILE A 92 -3.10 14.82 -1.06
N VAL A 93 -4.12 13.96 -0.95
CA VAL A 93 -4.70 13.59 0.35
C VAL A 93 -3.64 12.99 1.27
N ALA A 94 -2.82 12.07 0.75
CA ALA A 94 -1.72 11.45 1.51
C ALA A 94 -0.68 12.48 1.98
N LEU A 95 -0.32 13.46 1.14
CA LEU A 95 0.64 14.50 1.52
C LEU A 95 0.06 15.47 2.55
N ARG A 96 -1.22 15.83 2.46
CA ARG A 96 -1.89 16.65 3.50
C ARG A 96 -1.94 15.93 4.83
N SER A 97 -2.24 14.63 4.84
CA SER A 97 -2.18 13.83 6.07
C SER A 97 -0.78 13.79 6.69
N ARG A 98 0.28 13.80 5.87
CA ARG A 98 1.67 13.92 6.36
C ARG A 98 1.97 15.31 6.92
N GLU A 99 1.44 16.37 6.33
CA GLU A 99 1.53 17.73 6.86
C GLU A 99 0.82 17.83 8.21
N ASP A 100 -0.38 17.25 8.34
CA ASP A 100 -1.12 17.19 9.61
C ASP A 100 -0.35 16.40 10.67
N LEU A 101 0.28 15.28 10.31
CA LEU A 101 1.17 14.54 11.21
C LEU A 101 2.34 15.41 11.68
N ALA A 102 3.00 16.13 10.77
CA ALA A 102 4.10 17.02 11.14
C ALA A 102 3.63 18.17 12.05
N ASN A 103 2.42 18.71 11.85
CA ASN A 103 1.80 19.68 12.74
C ASN A 103 1.58 19.10 14.15
N LEU A 104 1.12 17.84 14.25
CA LEU A 104 0.93 17.16 15.52
C LEU A 104 2.28 16.86 16.20
N THR A 105 3.31 16.51 15.43
CA THR A 105 4.67 16.32 15.95
C THR A 105 5.20 17.59 16.63
N VAL A 106 5.04 18.77 16.01
CA VAL A 106 5.42 20.05 16.65
C VAL A 106 4.67 20.25 17.96
N LYS A 107 3.37 19.94 18.01
CA LYS A 107 2.59 20.02 19.25
C LYS A 107 3.11 19.04 20.31
N SER A 108 3.42 17.81 19.90
CA SER A 108 3.96 16.78 20.79
C SER A 108 5.30 17.21 21.40
N GLU A 109 6.25 17.68 20.57
CA GLU A 109 7.55 18.18 21.08
C GLU A 109 7.38 19.35 22.05
N ARG A 110 6.40 20.23 21.81
CA ARG A 110 6.09 21.32 22.73
C ARG A 110 5.53 20.85 24.08
N THR A 111 4.92 19.66 24.16
CA THR A 111 4.43 19.13 25.44
C THR A 111 5.56 18.77 26.40
N GLU A 112 6.78 18.59 25.92
CA GLU A 112 7.96 18.36 26.77
C GLU A 112 8.33 19.56 27.68
N TYR A 113 7.75 20.74 27.43
CA TYR A 113 7.84 21.89 28.34
C TYR A 113 6.81 21.85 29.46
N THR A 114 5.88 20.90 29.45
CA THR A 114 4.86 20.73 30.49
C THR A 114 5.24 19.65 31.49
N PRO A 115 4.75 19.70 32.73
CA PRO A 115 4.95 18.62 33.69
C PRO A 115 4.37 17.29 33.19
N THR A 116 5.11 16.20 33.39
CA THR A 116 4.62 14.84 33.15
C THR A 116 4.16 14.21 34.46
N LEU A 117 2.96 13.64 34.47
CA LEU A 117 2.42 12.86 35.58
C LEU A 117 2.49 11.38 35.23
N THR A 118 3.28 10.63 36.03
CA THR A 118 3.38 9.19 35.93
C THR A 118 2.68 8.54 37.11
N LEU A 119 1.68 7.72 36.87
CA LEU A 119 1.02 6.88 37.85
C LEU A 119 1.49 5.44 37.64
N SER A 120 2.07 4.85 38.68
CA SER A 120 2.48 3.45 38.65
C SER A 120 1.87 2.67 39.81
N THR A 121 1.47 1.45 39.52
CA THR A 121 1.01 0.49 40.52
C THR A 121 1.79 -0.80 40.38
N GLY A 122 2.21 -1.36 41.50
CA GLY A 122 2.95 -2.61 41.57
C GLY A 122 2.19 -3.65 42.38
N ILE A 123 2.02 -4.83 41.80
CA ILE A 123 1.58 -6.04 42.48
C ILE A 123 2.68 -7.06 42.23
N GLY A 124 3.27 -7.55 43.30
CA GLY A 124 4.35 -8.51 43.16
C GLY A 124 4.50 -9.38 44.40
N GLY A 125 5.49 -10.17 44.43
CA GLY A 125 5.90 -11.00 45.54
C GLY A 125 7.16 -11.76 45.16
N TYR A 126 7.63 -12.51 46.10
CA TYR A 126 8.83 -13.32 45.93
C TYR A 126 8.63 -14.70 46.56
N THR A 127 9.40 -15.65 46.08
CA THR A 127 9.59 -16.94 46.68
C THR A 127 11.06 -17.14 46.91
N TYR A 128 11.39 -17.77 48.03
CA TYR A 128 12.80 -18.07 48.36
C TYR A 128 12.93 -19.42 49.03
N GLN A 129 14.09 -20.00 48.94
CA GLN A 129 14.46 -21.24 49.60
C GLN A 129 15.83 -21.08 50.23
N TYR A 130 15.94 -21.41 51.49
CA TYR A 130 17.26 -21.52 52.16
C TYR A 130 17.93 -22.82 51.75
N ARG A 131 19.19 -22.75 51.36
CA ARG A 131 19.98 -23.92 50.93
C ARG A 131 20.17 -24.90 52.07
N ASP A 132 20.36 -24.41 53.33
CA ASP A 132 20.37 -25.24 54.54
C ASP A 132 18.93 -25.34 55.07
N PRO A 133 18.30 -26.50 55.06
CA PRO A 133 16.94 -26.70 55.55
C PRO A 133 16.83 -26.44 57.08
N ASN A 134 17.93 -26.49 57.80
CA ASN A 134 17.95 -26.20 59.24
C ASN A 134 18.24 -24.74 59.59
N PHE A 135 18.54 -23.87 58.65
CA PHE A 135 18.86 -22.46 58.91
C PHE A 135 17.71 -21.75 59.67
N LEU A 136 16.50 -21.88 59.20
CA LEU A 136 15.32 -21.31 59.85
C LEU A 136 15.02 -21.95 61.20
N VAL A 137 15.27 -23.28 61.32
CA VAL A 137 15.07 -24.02 62.58
C VAL A 137 16.01 -23.51 63.64
N ASN A 138 17.31 -23.43 63.31
CA ASN A 138 18.34 -22.95 64.23
C ASN A 138 18.11 -21.50 64.64
N GLN A 139 17.69 -20.65 63.70
CA GLN A 139 17.35 -19.24 63.99
C GLN A 139 16.13 -19.13 64.90
N ALA A 140 15.07 -19.91 64.66
CA ALA A 140 13.86 -19.87 65.49
C ALA A 140 14.11 -20.45 66.89
N GLU A 141 14.90 -21.53 66.97
CA GLU A 141 15.30 -22.10 68.25
C GLU A 141 16.13 -21.09 69.06
N ALA A 142 17.15 -20.48 68.45
CA ALA A 142 17.96 -19.43 69.09
C ALA A 142 17.09 -18.24 69.57
N SER A 143 16.17 -17.75 68.74
CA SER A 143 15.27 -16.67 69.08
C SER A 143 14.31 -17.03 70.24
N THR A 144 13.78 -18.28 70.22
CA THR A 144 12.90 -18.76 71.30
C THR A 144 13.66 -18.89 72.63
N ASN A 145 14.91 -19.41 72.58
CA ASN A 145 15.75 -19.50 73.76
C ASN A 145 16.14 -18.11 74.31
N ALA A 146 16.45 -17.17 73.44
CA ALA A 146 16.70 -15.78 73.83
C ALA A 146 15.46 -15.09 74.44
N ALA A 147 14.27 -15.30 73.86
CA ALA A 147 13.02 -14.81 74.43
C ALA A 147 12.72 -15.42 75.82
N ARG A 148 12.98 -16.74 75.96
CA ARG A 148 12.82 -17.42 77.23
C ARG A 148 13.78 -16.92 78.30
N SER A 149 15.06 -16.75 77.99
CA SER A 149 16.06 -16.20 78.92
C SER A 149 15.73 -14.78 79.31
N SER A 150 15.32 -13.94 78.38
CA SER A 150 14.89 -12.56 78.65
C SER A 150 13.60 -12.54 79.53
N CYS A 151 12.64 -13.45 79.29
CA CYS A 151 11.45 -13.56 80.10
C CYS A 151 11.80 -13.96 81.53
N VAL A 152 12.70 -14.99 81.72
CA VAL A 152 13.17 -15.42 83.04
C VAL A 152 13.87 -14.28 83.78
N ALA A 153 14.84 -13.63 83.13
CA ALA A 153 15.56 -12.47 83.72
C ALA A 153 14.58 -11.35 84.15
N THR A 154 13.58 -11.07 83.30
CA THR A 154 12.55 -10.11 83.66
C THR A 154 11.75 -10.52 84.89
N GLN A 155 11.46 -11.82 85.06
CA GLN A 155 10.76 -12.36 86.21
C GLN A 155 11.60 -12.28 87.51
N GLU A 156 12.88 -12.55 87.40
CA GLU A 156 13.81 -12.39 88.56
C GLU A 156 13.83 -10.93 89.08
N VAL A 157 13.89 -9.99 88.13
CA VAL A 157 13.79 -8.58 88.50
C VAL A 157 12.43 -8.24 89.11
N ARG A 158 11.34 -8.74 88.60
CA ARG A 158 9.96 -8.54 89.14
C ARG A 158 9.83 -9.11 90.53
N GLN A 159 10.35 -10.32 90.79
CA GLN A 159 10.37 -10.92 92.13
C GLN A 159 11.18 -10.10 93.13
N ALA A 160 12.35 -9.57 92.75
CA ALA A 160 13.18 -8.77 93.58
C ALA A 160 12.53 -7.46 94.06
N VAL A 161 11.52 -6.92 93.27
CA VAL A 161 10.75 -5.74 93.63
C VAL A 161 9.34 -6.06 94.16
N GLY A 162 9.03 -7.33 94.48
CA GLY A 162 7.79 -7.73 95.13
C GLY A 162 6.57 -7.84 94.16
N LEU A 163 6.77 -7.91 92.86
CA LEU A 163 5.71 -8.06 91.84
C LEU A 163 5.32 -9.53 91.68
N PRO A 164 4.05 -9.84 91.13
CA PRO A 164 3.61 -11.23 90.92
C PRO A 164 4.53 -12.00 89.97
N ASN A 165 4.75 -13.28 90.29
CA ASN A 165 5.52 -14.20 89.48
C ASN A 165 4.76 -14.71 88.24
N THR A 166 5.33 -14.54 87.04
CA THR A 166 4.76 -15.04 85.77
C THR A 166 5.66 -16.14 85.16
N LEU A 167 6.57 -16.77 85.94
CA LEU A 167 7.43 -17.87 85.51
C LEU A 167 6.72 -18.97 84.70
N PRO A 168 5.49 -19.44 85.06
CA PRO A 168 4.81 -20.41 84.23
C PRO A 168 4.61 -19.98 82.79
N GLN A 169 4.43 -18.68 82.52
CA GLN A 169 4.34 -18.16 81.16
C GLN A 169 5.67 -18.22 80.41
N CYS A 170 6.81 -17.96 81.07
CA CYS A 170 8.14 -18.12 80.51
C CYS A 170 8.51 -19.56 80.20
N ALA A 171 8.02 -20.53 81.04
CA ALA A 171 8.23 -21.96 80.85
C ALA A 171 7.55 -22.47 79.56
N ASN A 172 6.47 -21.82 79.10
CA ASN A 172 5.76 -22.17 77.88
C ASN A 172 6.46 -21.69 76.57
N LEU A 173 7.52 -20.84 76.72
CA LEU A 173 8.35 -20.45 75.61
C LEU A 173 9.38 -21.55 75.26
N VAL A 174 8.89 -22.58 74.54
CA VAL A 174 9.70 -23.76 74.18
C VAL A 174 9.61 -23.95 72.67
N PHE A 175 10.74 -24.11 72.06
CA PHE A 175 10.80 -24.50 70.68
C PHE A 175 10.50 -25.99 70.53
N THR A 176 9.45 -26.34 69.77
CA THR A 176 9.00 -27.73 69.66
C THR A 176 9.43 -28.39 68.38
N PRO A 177 9.57 -29.74 68.33
CA PRO A 177 9.85 -30.46 67.08
C PRO A 177 8.79 -30.24 66.00
N ALA A 178 7.55 -29.98 66.36
CA ALA A 178 6.49 -29.66 65.41
C ALA A 178 6.77 -28.30 64.72
N MET A 179 7.24 -27.28 65.46
CA MET A 179 7.67 -26.00 64.86
C MET A 179 8.88 -26.19 63.94
N ALA A 180 9.86 -27.01 64.33
CA ALA A 180 11.00 -27.34 63.45
C ALA A 180 10.57 -27.97 62.13
N ASN A 181 9.67 -28.94 62.19
CA ASN A 181 9.16 -29.61 60.97
C ASN A 181 8.34 -28.61 60.09
N SER A 182 7.49 -27.79 60.69
CA SER A 182 6.72 -26.77 59.96
C SER A 182 7.65 -25.82 59.20
N LEU A 183 8.79 -25.40 59.81
CA LEU A 183 9.76 -24.54 59.13
C LEU A 183 10.48 -25.23 57.97
N ARG A 184 10.85 -26.50 58.17
CA ARG A 184 11.45 -27.33 57.09
C ARG A 184 10.46 -27.53 55.93
N ASP A 185 9.19 -27.86 56.25
CA ASP A 185 8.13 -28.06 55.26
C ASP A 185 7.87 -26.78 54.48
N SER A 186 7.84 -25.61 55.14
CA SER A 186 7.71 -24.31 54.50
C SER A 186 8.87 -24.03 53.54
N ASN A 187 10.12 -24.37 53.94
CA ASN A 187 11.27 -24.19 53.07
C ASN A 187 11.28 -25.17 51.86
N SER A 188 10.65 -26.32 51.99
CA SER A 188 10.54 -27.33 50.91
C SER A 188 9.48 -27.01 49.89
N GLN A 189 8.55 -26.09 50.15
CA GLN A 189 7.47 -25.67 49.24
C GLN A 189 7.92 -24.76 48.08
N PHE A 190 9.22 -24.44 48.01
CA PHE A 190 9.73 -23.68 46.85
C PHE A 190 9.52 -24.48 45.54
N PRO A 191 9.11 -23.80 44.44
CA PRO A 191 8.83 -22.37 44.26
C PRO A 191 7.37 -21.98 44.58
N PHE A 192 6.56 -22.82 45.20
CA PHE A 192 5.13 -22.63 45.38
C PHE A 192 4.77 -21.84 46.63
N SER A 193 5.72 -21.59 47.55
CA SER A 193 5.51 -20.69 48.70
C SER A 193 5.72 -19.25 48.29
N PHE A 194 4.63 -18.56 47.90
CA PHE A 194 4.70 -17.19 47.46
C PHE A 194 4.40 -16.23 48.59
N THR A 195 5.36 -15.32 48.89
CA THR A 195 5.16 -14.23 49.81
C THR A 195 4.76 -12.96 49.07
N PRO A 196 3.52 -12.48 49.19
CA PRO A 196 3.08 -11.28 48.49
C PRO A 196 3.80 -10.03 49.05
N SER A 197 4.32 -9.22 48.12
CA SER A 197 4.83 -7.87 48.49
C SER A 197 3.67 -6.92 48.76
N PRO A 198 3.86 -5.90 49.60
CA PRO A 198 2.85 -4.88 49.74
C PRO A 198 2.49 -4.24 48.40
N ARG A 199 1.20 -4.07 48.16
CA ARG A 199 0.73 -3.35 46.97
C ARG A 199 1.20 -1.90 47.08
N SER A 200 1.77 -1.37 45.99
CA SER A 200 2.25 0.02 45.93
C SER A 200 1.49 0.78 44.86
N ILE A 201 1.12 2.00 45.17
CA ILE A 201 0.66 3.01 44.22
C ILE A 201 1.56 4.22 44.40
N SER A 202 2.18 4.67 43.32
CA SER A 202 2.99 5.86 43.31
C SER A 202 2.58 6.82 42.21
N ALA A 203 2.54 8.10 42.51
CA ALA A 203 2.32 9.19 41.57
C ALA A 203 3.56 10.07 41.59
N GLN A 204 4.14 10.29 40.40
CA GLN A 204 5.34 11.13 40.24
C GLN A 204 5.05 12.23 39.23
N ILE A 205 5.31 13.47 39.62
CA ILE A 205 5.31 14.63 38.72
C ILE A 205 6.76 14.96 38.41
N SER A 206 7.11 15.06 37.13
CA SER A 206 8.43 15.43 36.66
C SER A 206 8.35 16.65 35.75
N LEU A 207 9.11 17.69 36.03
CA LEU A 207 9.25 18.87 35.18
C LEU A 207 10.75 19.15 35.01
N PRO A 208 11.30 18.87 33.81
CA PRO A 208 12.69 19.20 33.54
C PRO A 208 12.85 20.74 33.37
N ILE A 209 13.62 21.38 34.22
CA ILE A 209 13.83 22.84 34.20
C ILE A 209 14.85 23.22 33.12
N PHE A 210 15.94 22.48 32.99
CA PHE A 210 16.99 22.70 32.01
C PHE A 210 17.56 21.36 31.51
N ASP A 211 17.74 21.24 30.18
CA ASP A 211 18.23 20.05 29.50
C ASP A 211 19.31 20.35 28.43
N GLY A 212 19.99 21.49 28.55
CA GLY A 212 21.03 21.90 27.61
C GLY A 212 20.48 22.31 26.23
N PHE A 213 19.27 22.85 26.16
CA PHE A 213 18.56 23.25 24.91
C PHE A 213 18.13 22.07 24.01
N ALA A 214 18.18 20.84 24.49
CA ALA A 214 17.80 19.67 23.70
C ALA A 214 16.33 19.72 23.28
N ARG A 215 15.42 20.19 24.13
CA ARG A 215 13.99 20.38 23.78
C ARG A 215 13.80 21.44 22.70
N GLU A 216 14.52 22.57 22.81
CA GLU A 216 14.46 23.64 21.82
C GLU A 216 14.91 23.12 20.45
N GLN A 217 16.02 22.37 20.39
CA GLN A 217 16.48 21.74 19.15
C GLN A 217 15.41 20.82 18.56
N ARG A 218 14.81 19.91 19.34
CA ARG A 218 13.75 19.00 18.84
C ARG A 218 12.53 19.77 18.33
N VAL A 219 12.10 20.80 19.02
CA VAL A 219 10.99 21.64 18.55
C VAL A 219 11.34 22.33 17.24
N GLN A 220 12.56 22.87 17.09
CA GLN A 220 12.99 23.51 15.84
C GLN A 220 13.12 22.50 14.69
N GLU A 221 13.64 21.31 14.95
CA GLU A 221 13.67 20.22 13.96
C GLU A 221 12.26 19.82 13.52
N ALA A 222 11.31 19.71 14.45
CA ALA A 222 9.91 19.43 14.14
C ALA A 222 9.26 20.57 13.32
N VAL A 223 9.57 21.84 13.63
CA VAL A 223 9.10 23.00 12.87
C VAL A 223 9.63 22.96 11.43
N VAL A 224 10.92 22.70 11.25
CA VAL A 224 11.52 22.56 9.91
C VAL A 224 10.88 21.41 9.14
N SER A 225 10.67 20.26 9.81
CA SER A 225 9.98 19.11 9.21
C SER A 225 8.56 19.45 8.76
N ARG A 226 7.80 20.19 9.56
CA ARG A 226 6.47 20.69 9.20
C ARG A 226 6.50 21.63 7.98
N GLU A 227 7.43 22.58 7.93
CA GLU A 227 7.57 23.48 6.78
C GLU A 227 7.93 22.68 5.52
N ASN A 228 8.83 21.69 5.62
CA ASN A 228 9.14 20.80 4.52
C ASN A 228 7.90 20.02 4.01
N ALA A 229 7.08 19.49 4.93
CA ALA A 229 5.85 18.81 4.57
C ALA A 229 4.88 19.76 3.84
N ARG A 230 4.73 21.00 4.33
CA ARG A 230 3.91 22.04 3.71
C ARG A 230 4.38 22.40 2.28
N TYR A 231 5.70 22.58 2.09
CA TYR A 231 6.25 22.85 0.77
C TYR A 231 6.10 21.68 -0.18
N ASN A 232 6.18 20.43 0.32
CA ASN A 232 5.92 19.23 -0.48
C ASN A 232 4.45 19.19 -0.97
N VAL A 233 3.48 19.52 -0.12
CA VAL A 233 2.07 19.66 -0.52
C VAL A 233 1.94 20.72 -1.62
N ARG A 234 2.52 21.91 -1.41
CA ARG A 234 2.47 23.00 -2.38
C ARG A 234 3.09 22.63 -3.73
N SER A 235 4.26 22.02 -3.71
CA SER A 235 4.96 21.54 -4.91
C SER A 235 4.12 20.51 -5.67
N ARG A 236 3.52 19.56 -4.95
CA ARG A 236 2.66 18.55 -5.59
C ARG A 236 1.36 19.13 -6.12
N GLU A 237 0.77 20.13 -5.47
CA GLU A 237 -0.41 20.83 -5.98
C GLU A 237 -0.13 21.54 -7.31
N LEU A 238 1.04 22.17 -7.45
CA LEU A 238 1.47 22.80 -8.70
C LEU A 238 1.73 21.75 -9.80
N ALA A 239 2.42 20.68 -9.45
CA ALA A 239 2.65 19.56 -10.38
C ALA A 239 1.31 18.92 -10.82
N LEU A 240 0.39 18.67 -9.89
CA LEU A 240 -0.94 18.14 -10.21
C LEU A 240 -1.71 19.05 -11.18
N GLN A 241 -1.63 20.36 -10.98
CA GLN A 241 -2.27 21.30 -11.90
C GLN A 241 -1.68 21.21 -13.31
N ALA A 242 -0.36 21.06 -13.43
CA ALA A 242 0.30 20.87 -14.71
C ALA A 242 -0.06 19.52 -15.34
N ASP A 243 -0.04 18.41 -14.54
CA ASP A 243 -0.37 17.06 -14.99
C ASP A 243 -1.81 16.98 -15.54
N VAL A 244 -2.79 17.52 -14.80
CA VAL A 244 -4.20 17.54 -15.23
C VAL A 244 -4.39 18.41 -16.47
N SER A 245 -3.74 19.57 -16.54
CA SER A 245 -3.84 20.44 -17.71
C SER A 245 -3.23 19.81 -18.95
N ALA A 246 -2.06 19.17 -18.82
CA ALA A 246 -1.42 18.45 -19.92
C ALA A 246 -2.26 17.26 -20.40
N ALA A 247 -2.79 16.46 -19.47
CA ALA A 247 -3.69 15.34 -19.81
C ALA A 247 -4.97 15.82 -20.50
N TYR A 248 -5.56 16.93 -20.06
CA TYR A 248 -6.74 17.53 -20.69
C TYR A 248 -6.46 17.99 -22.12
N LEU A 249 -5.35 18.69 -22.36
CA LEU A 249 -4.95 19.11 -23.71
C LEU A 249 -4.67 17.93 -24.62
N SER A 250 -4.02 16.89 -24.10
CA SER A 250 -3.78 15.65 -24.82
C SER A 250 -5.08 14.95 -25.21
N LEU A 251 -6.07 14.92 -24.31
CA LEU A 251 -7.37 14.36 -24.58
C LEU A 251 -8.14 15.17 -25.64
N GLN A 252 -8.08 16.49 -25.56
CA GLN A 252 -8.69 17.37 -26.56
C GLN A 252 -8.08 17.15 -27.95
N THR A 253 -6.75 17.05 -28.03
CA THR A 253 -6.04 16.75 -29.29
C THR A 253 -6.41 15.37 -29.80
N ALA A 254 -6.45 14.35 -28.94
CA ALA A 254 -6.82 12.98 -29.33
C ALA A 254 -8.26 12.94 -29.87
N LYS A 255 -9.21 13.66 -29.25
CA LYS A 255 -10.59 13.78 -29.75
C LYS A 255 -10.64 14.38 -31.17
N GLN A 256 -9.91 15.47 -31.40
CA GLN A 256 -9.83 16.09 -32.73
C GLN A 256 -9.19 15.15 -33.74
N THR A 257 -8.16 14.40 -33.34
CA THR A 257 -7.48 13.41 -34.20
C THR A 257 -8.45 12.31 -34.62
N VAL A 258 -9.30 11.80 -33.72
CA VAL A 258 -10.32 10.81 -34.06
C VAL A 258 -11.23 11.35 -35.17
N ALA A 259 -11.78 12.56 -35.02
CA ALA A 259 -12.68 13.15 -36.02
C ALA A 259 -12.01 13.32 -37.39
N LEU A 260 -10.72 13.73 -37.41
CA LEU A 260 -9.95 13.85 -38.66
C LEU A 260 -9.67 12.48 -39.29
N GLN A 261 -9.31 11.47 -38.50
CA GLN A 261 -9.01 10.14 -39.03
C GLN A 261 -10.28 9.40 -39.51
N GLU A 262 -11.43 9.67 -38.91
CA GLU A 262 -12.72 9.19 -39.44
C GLU A 262 -13.02 9.78 -40.82
N GLN A 263 -12.78 11.07 -41.02
CA GLN A 263 -12.93 11.72 -42.32
C GLN A 263 -11.92 11.16 -43.34
N ASN A 264 -10.64 10.99 -42.94
CA ASN A 264 -9.59 10.44 -43.81
C ASN A 264 -9.93 9.02 -44.26
N SER A 265 -10.33 8.15 -43.33
CA SER A 265 -10.73 6.76 -43.65
C SER A 265 -11.93 6.75 -44.58
N ALA A 266 -12.94 7.60 -44.35
CA ALA A 266 -14.09 7.72 -45.22
C ALA A 266 -13.69 8.13 -46.67
N LYS A 267 -12.76 9.11 -46.80
CA LYS A 267 -12.24 9.55 -48.12
C LYS A 267 -11.42 8.48 -48.80
N ALA A 268 -10.49 7.82 -48.09
CA ALA A 268 -9.70 6.72 -48.62
C ALA A 268 -10.59 5.54 -49.11
N LYS A 269 -11.70 5.28 -48.36
CA LYS A 269 -12.70 4.27 -48.80
C LYS A 269 -13.39 4.67 -50.11
N GLN A 270 -13.78 5.93 -50.24
CA GLN A 270 -14.39 6.45 -51.50
C GLN A 270 -13.44 6.36 -52.67
N GLU A 271 -12.15 6.74 -52.46
CA GLU A 271 -11.10 6.65 -53.46
C GLU A 271 -10.88 5.19 -53.90
N LEU A 272 -10.76 4.27 -52.93
CA LEU A 272 -10.62 2.84 -53.26
C LEU A 272 -11.78 2.34 -54.11
N GLN A 273 -13.00 2.71 -53.76
CA GLN A 273 -14.19 2.32 -54.50
C GLN A 273 -14.15 2.82 -55.96
N PHE A 274 -13.78 4.09 -56.13
CA PHE A 274 -13.63 4.67 -57.46
C PHE A 274 -12.54 3.99 -58.30
N VAL A 275 -11.35 3.71 -57.70
CA VAL A 275 -10.28 2.99 -58.38
C VAL A 275 -10.66 1.55 -58.70
N GLN A 276 -11.45 0.89 -57.84
CA GLN A 276 -12.00 -0.45 -58.11
C GLN A 276 -12.91 -0.46 -59.34
N ASP A 277 -13.80 0.50 -59.45
CA ASP A 277 -14.73 0.64 -60.58
C ASP A 277 -13.95 0.93 -61.88
N GLN A 278 -12.93 1.82 -61.82
CA GLN A 278 -12.07 2.08 -62.98
C GLN A 278 -11.25 0.86 -63.39
N TYR A 279 -10.69 0.12 -62.43
CA TYR A 279 -9.96 -1.11 -62.71
C TYR A 279 -10.85 -2.20 -63.35
N ALA A 280 -12.13 -2.25 -62.93
CA ALA A 280 -13.07 -3.22 -63.50
C ALA A 280 -13.30 -3.00 -65.00
N VAL A 281 -13.33 -1.73 -65.47
CA VAL A 281 -13.52 -1.36 -66.88
C VAL A 281 -12.20 -1.12 -67.63
N GLY A 282 -11.07 -1.39 -67.01
CA GLY A 282 -9.75 -1.30 -67.65
C GLY A 282 -9.13 0.11 -67.72
N LEU A 283 -9.70 1.09 -67.03
CA LEU A 283 -9.22 2.48 -67.01
C LEU A 283 -8.16 2.75 -65.90
N ALA A 284 -8.02 1.89 -64.91
CA ALA A 284 -6.96 1.94 -63.90
C ALA A 284 -6.08 0.70 -63.96
N THR A 285 -4.83 0.82 -63.50
CA THR A 285 -3.87 -0.28 -63.45
C THR A 285 -3.99 -1.10 -62.18
N PHE A 286 -3.43 -2.32 -62.18
CA PHE A 286 -3.31 -3.14 -60.95
C PHE A 286 -2.51 -2.41 -59.84
N VAL A 287 -1.51 -1.61 -60.25
CA VAL A 287 -0.70 -0.82 -59.31
C VAL A 287 -1.53 0.25 -58.62
N ASP A 288 -2.36 0.97 -59.38
CA ASP A 288 -3.28 1.98 -58.81
C ASP A 288 -4.24 1.35 -57.79
N LEU A 289 -4.82 0.19 -58.12
CA LEU A 289 -5.69 -0.54 -57.22
C LEU A 289 -5.00 -1.00 -55.95
N THR A 290 -3.79 -1.53 -56.05
CA THR A 290 -3.02 -1.99 -54.88
C THR A 290 -2.59 -0.81 -53.98
N THR A 291 -2.20 0.32 -54.59
CA THR A 291 -1.84 1.56 -53.89
C THR A 291 -3.02 2.14 -53.12
N SER A 292 -4.18 2.27 -53.76
CA SER A 292 -5.42 2.78 -53.14
C SER A 292 -5.90 1.88 -52.00
N ARG A 293 -5.73 0.55 -52.14
CA ARG A 293 -6.01 -0.41 -51.06
C ARG A 293 -5.09 -0.25 -49.85
N ALA A 294 -3.78 -0.10 -50.11
CA ALA A 294 -2.82 0.12 -49.05
C ALA A 294 -3.14 1.44 -48.30
N ALA A 295 -3.48 2.48 -49.08
CA ALA A 295 -3.88 3.77 -48.51
C ALA A 295 -5.15 3.65 -47.63
N TYR A 296 -6.18 2.93 -48.09
CA TYR A 296 -7.37 2.72 -47.26
C TYR A 296 -7.08 1.87 -46.02
N ALA A 297 -6.30 0.79 -46.17
CA ALA A 297 -5.92 -0.05 -45.02
C ALA A 297 -5.13 0.74 -43.99
N GLN A 298 -4.23 1.64 -44.42
CA GLN A 298 -3.49 2.51 -43.54
C GLN A 298 -4.41 3.51 -42.85
N ALA A 299 -5.29 4.19 -43.60
CA ALA A 299 -6.25 5.17 -43.02
C ALA A 299 -7.20 4.51 -42.00
N GLU A 300 -7.62 3.27 -42.22
CA GLU A 300 -8.45 2.53 -41.28
C GLU A 300 -7.68 2.13 -40.02
N ASN A 301 -6.42 1.70 -40.15
CA ASN A 301 -5.55 1.46 -39.01
C ASN A 301 -5.30 2.74 -38.18
N ASP A 302 -5.09 3.88 -38.87
CA ASP A 302 -4.88 5.17 -38.22
C ASP A 302 -6.14 5.62 -37.47
N ARG A 303 -7.35 5.39 -38.05
CA ARG A 303 -8.64 5.64 -37.40
C ARG A 303 -8.80 4.81 -36.13
N ILE A 304 -8.53 3.50 -36.20
CA ILE A 304 -8.62 2.59 -35.05
C ILE A 304 -7.61 3.02 -33.97
N ASN A 305 -6.37 3.28 -34.36
CA ASN A 305 -5.34 3.72 -33.44
C ASN A 305 -5.69 5.08 -32.77
N ALA A 306 -6.30 6.00 -33.50
CA ALA A 306 -6.78 7.28 -32.95
C ALA A 306 -7.83 7.06 -31.86
N ILE A 307 -8.79 6.15 -32.05
CA ILE A 307 -9.81 5.79 -31.06
C ILE A 307 -9.15 5.21 -29.80
N TYR A 308 -8.22 4.28 -29.94
CA TYR A 308 -7.49 3.71 -28.79
C TYR A 308 -6.63 4.76 -28.08
N ASN A 309 -5.98 5.67 -28.82
CA ASN A 309 -5.20 6.75 -28.23
C ASN A 309 -6.08 7.75 -27.48
N TYR A 310 -7.31 8.00 -27.96
CA TYR A 310 -8.29 8.78 -27.23
C TYR A 310 -8.64 8.14 -25.88
N HIS A 311 -8.91 6.84 -25.83
CA HIS A 311 -9.21 6.15 -24.56
C HIS A 311 -8.02 6.07 -23.62
N LYS A 312 -6.79 5.95 -24.15
CA LYS A 312 -5.57 6.10 -23.33
C LYS A 312 -5.46 7.51 -22.73
N ALA A 313 -5.81 8.53 -23.50
CA ALA A 313 -5.81 9.90 -22.99
C ALA A 313 -6.91 10.14 -21.93
N VAL A 314 -8.09 9.50 -22.08
CA VAL A 314 -9.14 9.50 -21.02
C VAL A 314 -8.60 8.87 -19.76
N ALA A 315 -8.02 7.66 -19.83
CA ALA A 315 -7.47 6.96 -18.67
C ALA A 315 -6.32 7.76 -18.01
N ALA A 316 -5.50 8.44 -18.80
CA ALA A 316 -4.44 9.31 -18.28
C ALA A 316 -5.02 10.52 -17.51
N LEU A 317 -6.10 11.13 -18.03
CA LEU A 317 -6.79 12.21 -17.35
C LEU A 317 -7.47 11.74 -16.06
N GLU A 318 -8.16 10.60 -16.07
CA GLU A 318 -8.75 9.97 -14.88
C GLU A 318 -7.70 9.70 -13.82
N SER A 319 -6.55 9.15 -14.22
CA SER A 319 -5.42 8.92 -13.32
C SER A 319 -4.87 10.23 -12.73
N ALA A 320 -4.77 11.28 -13.53
CA ALA A 320 -4.32 12.59 -13.07
C ALA A 320 -5.32 13.23 -12.10
N VAL A 321 -6.62 13.11 -12.38
CA VAL A 321 -7.69 13.60 -11.49
C VAL A 321 -7.81 12.75 -10.24
N GLY A 322 -7.53 11.43 -10.34
CA GLY A 322 -7.60 10.47 -9.25
C GLY A 322 -8.96 9.78 -9.10
N ARG A 323 -9.80 9.83 -10.14
CA ARG A 323 -11.11 9.14 -10.19
C ARG A 323 -11.58 8.98 -11.65
N PRO A 324 -12.49 8.02 -11.93
CA PRO A 324 -13.20 7.94 -13.20
C PRO A 324 -14.00 9.23 -13.51
N LEU A 325 -14.07 9.58 -14.79
CA LEU A 325 -14.79 10.75 -15.32
C LEU A 325 -16.24 10.44 -15.64
#